data_07dee21016a4218af482c54179b11b7d
#
_entry.id   07dee21016a4218af482c54179b11b7d
#
_cell.length_a   1.000
_cell.length_b   1.000
_cell.length_c   1.000
_cell.angle_alpha   90.00
_cell.angle_beta   90.00
_cell.angle_gamma   90.00
#
_symmetry.space_group_name_H-M   'P 1'
#
loop_
_entity.id
_entity.type
_entity.pdbx_description
1 polymer ?
#
loop_
_entity_poly.entity_id
_entity_poly.type
_entity_poly.pdbx_seq_one_letter_code
_entity_poly.pdbx_strand_id
1 'polypeptide(L)'
;MSHFEKIFFISLLYFLLLIASTRGLANCPPGCQCDDNTLVVQCGEGQLDVLPIALNPSIQRLVIRNNKIKTIDSSIQFYAELTFLDLSSNHLMTIPQRTFAYQRKLQEVHLNDNKIGAISNKTFIGLSAVTVLNLRGNLISELHLGTFTPLLKIEELNLGKNRIGFVDPKAFDGLSQLRILYLDDNALTSVPDPVVFQAMPSLAELFLGMNTLLTVPSAAFRDVPALTRLDLRGTGLRNISHDSFKGLEELRQLDLSDNRLTRVPTFSLSNMVRLEELSLGQNDFEVIVEGAFVGLKQLKRLDISGALRLKRVMNGAFSTNGNLEYLNLSSNKMLHEVQEGALSGLPNMRHVILKANALTSLAEGLFPWRDLVTLDLSENPISCDCRVMWLRNLLVEKNGTNDAISEVYCAFPDRLHGEALRNLNPTLMGCTHTDPRKQALIGALLVGSAATLTALALILYRCRRKIREYISSGVWGNSALGRKEREYQKTFCDEDYITRHQHHPCSLGIHSTFSNTYTPHHPAAARHYGFCTMPINDLNAPDAQKSLQQLQVPTATVLNEK
;
A
#
# COMPACT_ATOMS: atom_id res chain seq x y z
N MET A 1 21.78 30.58 -84.01
CA MET A 1 21.39 31.31 -82.79
C MET A 1 22.10 32.64 -82.78
N SER A 2 21.34 33.72 -82.90
CA SER A 2 21.87 35.08 -82.92
C SER A 2 22.45 35.45 -81.55
N HIS A 3 23.40 36.36 -81.53
CA HIS A 3 24.04 36.86 -80.32
C HIS A 3 23.00 37.36 -79.28
N PHE A 4 21.84 37.76 -79.74
CA PHE A 4 20.71 38.21 -78.92
C PHE A 4 19.99 37.05 -78.17
N GLU A 5 19.84 35.89 -78.83
CA GLU A 5 19.22 34.72 -78.18
C GLU A 5 20.11 34.14 -77.05
N LYS A 6 21.42 34.19 -77.22
CA LYS A 6 22.36 33.76 -76.17
C LYS A 6 22.32 34.69 -74.96
N ILE A 7 22.24 35.98 -75.14
CA ILE A 7 22.16 36.96 -74.03
C ILE A 7 20.81 36.83 -73.31
N PHE A 8 19.72 36.61 -74.07
CA PHE A 8 18.40 36.40 -73.48
C PHE A 8 18.33 35.10 -72.69
N PHE A 9 18.94 34.03 -73.20
CA PHE A 9 19.01 32.74 -72.49
C PHE A 9 19.88 32.82 -71.20
N ILE A 10 20.97 33.52 -71.26
CA ILE A 10 21.86 33.74 -70.10
C ILE A 10 21.15 34.66 -69.09
N SER A 11 20.45 35.68 -69.47
CA SER A 11 19.68 36.56 -68.61
C SER A 11 18.50 35.82 -67.98
N LEU A 12 17.80 34.97 -68.74
CA LEU A 12 16.70 34.14 -68.24
C LEU A 12 17.22 33.07 -67.26
N LEU A 13 18.37 32.48 -67.59
CA LEU A 13 19.03 31.49 -66.65
C LEU A 13 19.49 32.17 -65.38
N TYR A 14 20.04 33.40 -65.47
CA TYR A 14 20.45 34.18 -64.27
C TYR A 14 19.22 34.62 -63.46
N PHE A 15 18.11 34.97 -64.10
CA PHE A 15 16.84 35.31 -63.48
C PHE A 15 16.22 34.06 -62.80
N LEU A 16 16.29 32.91 -63.49
CA LEU A 16 15.85 31.61 -62.86
C LEU A 16 16.78 31.15 -61.74
N LEU A 17 18.08 31.40 -61.81
CA LEU A 17 19.03 31.15 -60.74
C LEU A 17 18.83 32.14 -59.58
N LEU A 18 18.50 33.39 -59.83
CA LEU A 18 18.11 34.38 -58.82
C LEU A 18 16.76 34.01 -58.15
N ILE A 19 15.78 33.52 -58.91
CA ILE A 19 14.53 33.01 -58.35
C ILE A 19 14.75 31.70 -57.59
N ALA A 20 15.65 30.83 -58.05
CA ALA A 20 16.01 29.60 -57.33
C ALA A 20 16.79 29.88 -56.05
N SER A 21 17.57 30.97 -55.97
CA SER A 21 18.28 31.42 -54.77
C SER A 21 17.42 32.28 -53.84
N THR A 22 16.25 32.75 -54.28
CA THR A 22 15.22 33.40 -53.45
C THR A 22 14.16 32.38 -52.96
N ARG A 23 14.48 31.10 -52.81
CA ARG A 23 13.82 30.30 -51.79
C ARG A 23 14.17 31.01 -50.50
N GLY A 24 13.27 31.91 -50.09
CA GLY A 24 13.43 32.74 -48.94
C GLY A 24 13.79 31.83 -47.78
N LEU A 25 15.07 31.84 -47.42
CA LEU A 25 15.50 31.35 -46.14
C LEU A 25 14.71 32.17 -45.12
N ALA A 26 13.65 31.57 -44.58
CA ALA A 26 13.02 32.11 -43.39
C ALA A 26 14.17 32.38 -42.43
N ASN A 27 14.35 33.64 -42.05
CA ASN A 27 15.51 34.05 -41.26
C ASN A 27 15.29 33.49 -39.87
N CYS A 28 16.06 32.45 -39.51
CA CYS A 28 15.97 31.88 -38.15
C CYS A 28 16.32 32.99 -37.15
N PRO A 29 15.44 33.31 -36.20
CA PRO A 29 15.70 34.37 -35.21
C PRO A 29 16.92 34.07 -34.38
N PRO A 30 17.65 35.10 -33.93
CA PRO A 30 18.75 34.91 -32.97
C PRO A 30 18.28 34.12 -31.75
N GLY A 31 19.04 33.09 -31.34
CA GLY A 31 18.70 32.23 -30.22
C GLY A 31 17.74 31.09 -30.55
N CYS A 32 17.27 30.98 -31.79
CA CYS A 32 16.49 29.84 -32.25
C CYS A 32 17.31 28.88 -33.13
N GLN A 33 16.92 27.63 -33.15
CA GLN A 33 17.37 26.60 -34.08
C GLN A 33 16.19 26.25 -34.98
N CYS A 34 16.36 26.41 -36.30
CA CYS A 34 15.34 26.15 -37.28
C CYS A 34 15.81 25.04 -38.22
N ASP A 35 15.05 23.97 -38.29
CA ASP A 35 15.31 22.83 -39.18
C ASP A 35 14.16 22.73 -40.19
N ASP A 36 14.41 23.20 -41.42
CA ASP A 36 13.46 23.18 -42.52
C ASP A 36 13.21 21.75 -43.06
N ASN A 37 14.08 20.78 -42.78
CA ASN A 37 13.86 19.39 -43.19
C ASN A 37 12.85 18.68 -42.31
N THR A 38 12.94 18.90 -40.99
CA THR A 38 12.02 18.34 -40.00
C THR A 38 10.86 19.27 -39.68
N LEU A 39 10.89 20.52 -40.19
CA LEU A 39 9.89 21.56 -39.94
C LEU A 39 9.73 21.90 -38.47
N VAL A 40 10.83 21.86 -37.71
CA VAL A 40 10.91 22.11 -36.27
C VAL A 40 11.66 23.41 -36.02
N VAL A 41 11.07 24.25 -35.18
CA VAL A 41 11.74 25.44 -34.62
C VAL A 41 11.78 25.34 -33.12
N GLN A 42 12.97 25.48 -32.57
CA GLN A 42 13.20 25.51 -31.13
C GLN A 42 14.02 26.76 -30.78
N CYS A 43 13.48 27.59 -29.88
CA CYS A 43 14.13 28.81 -29.41
C CYS A 43 14.73 28.61 -28.01
N GLY A 44 15.94 29.13 -27.83
CA GLY A 44 16.66 29.07 -26.55
C GLY A 44 15.98 29.92 -25.48
N GLU A 45 16.34 29.65 -24.23
CA GLU A 45 15.72 30.24 -23.04
C GLU A 45 16.06 31.72 -22.85
N GLY A 46 15.07 32.51 -22.42
CA GLY A 46 15.22 33.91 -21.99
C GLY A 46 15.51 34.94 -23.08
N GLN A 47 15.51 34.53 -24.34
CA GLN A 47 15.88 35.40 -25.47
C GLN A 47 14.70 36.16 -26.07
N LEU A 48 13.50 35.57 -26.07
CA LEU A 48 12.34 36.12 -26.79
C LEU A 48 11.32 36.74 -25.85
N ASP A 49 10.83 37.92 -26.21
CA ASP A 49 9.73 38.63 -25.55
C ASP A 49 8.46 38.70 -26.41
N VAL A 50 8.58 38.39 -27.70
CA VAL A 50 7.49 38.30 -28.67
C VAL A 50 7.63 37.03 -29.51
N LEU A 51 6.52 36.59 -30.14
CA LEU A 51 6.56 35.49 -31.09
C LEU A 51 7.34 35.87 -32.34
N PRO A 52 8.23 35.02 -32.88
CA PRO A 52 8.94 35.29 -34.11
C PRO A 52 7.97 35.26 -35.32
N ILE A 53 8.08 36.28 -36.22
CA ILE A 53 7.19 36.44 -37.36
C ILE A 53 7.80 36.00 -38.71
N ALA A 54 9.09 35.73 -38.73
CA ALA A 54 9.84 35.45 -39.97
C ALA A 54 10.26 33.96 -40.07
N LEU A 55 9.51 33.06 -39.45
CA LEU A 55 9.76 31.62 -39.58
C LEU A 55 9.14 31.06 -40.89
N ASN A 56 9.61 29.89 -41.29
CA ASN A 56 9.01 29.13 -42.38
C ASN A 56 7.51 28.86 -42.08
N PRO A 57 6.56 29.33 -42.92
CA PRO A 57 5.12 29.13 -42.67
C PRO A 57 4.69 27.66 -42.62
N SER A 58 5.50 26.75 -43.18
CA SER A 58 5.21 25.31 -43.20
C SER A 58 5.63 24.56 -41.92
N ILE A 59 6.17 25.25 -40.90
CA ILE A 59 6.60 24.61 -39.67
C ILE A 59 5.47 23.83 -39.03
N GLN A 60 5.82 22.64 -38.50
CA GLN A 60 4.89 21.76 -37.85
C GLN A 60 5.07 21.75 -36.31
N ARG A 61 6.26 22.11 -35.85
CA ARG A 61 6.59 22.09 -34.42
C ARG A 61 7.29 23.39 -34.03
N LEU A 62 6.70 24.09 -33.04
CA LEU A 62 7.23 25.36 -32.53
C LEU A 62 7.40 25.25 -31.01
N VAL A 63 8.64 25.36 -30.52
CA VAL A 63 9.00 25.29 -29.12
C VAL A 63 9.68 26.58 -28.70
N ILE A 64 9.00 27.35 -27.83
CA ILE A 64 9.48 28.64 -27.31
C ILE A 64 9.30 28.67 -25.80
N ARG A 65 9.67 27.58 -25.10
CA ARG A 65 9.57 27.49 -23.65
C ARG A 65 10.64 28.32 -22.93
N ASN A 66 10.38 28.67 -21.66
CA ASN A 66 11.31 29.41 -20.78
C ASN A 66 11.75 30.75 -21.37
N ASN A 67 10.81 31.52 -21.93
CA ASN A 67 11.06 32.84 -22.50
C ASN A 67 10.25 33.94 -21.76
N LYS A 68 10.13 35.12 -22.37
CA LYS A 68 9.47 36.28 -21.76
C LYS A 68 8.21 36.72 -22.56
N ILE A 69 7.63 35.81 -23.36
CA ILE A 69 6.46 36.09 -24.18
C ILE A 69 5.27 36.49 -23.31
N LYS A 70 4.68 37.65 -23.56
CA LYS A 70 3.57 38.22 -22.76
C LYS A 70 2.21 37.99 -23.37
N THR A 71 2.13 37.83 -24.69
CA THR A 71 0.90 37.61 -25.43
C THR A 71 1.15 36.78 -26.69
N ILE A 72 0.16 36.04 -27.11
CA ILE A 72 0.15 35.37 -28.41
C ILE A 72 -0.55 36.35 -29.38
N ASP A 73 0.23 37.01 -30.21
CA ASP A 73 -0.29 37.96 -31.18
C ASP A 73 -0.79 37.30 -32.48
N SER A 74 -1.24 38.09 -33.44
CA SER A 74 -1.78 37.58 -34.71
C SER A 74 -0.74 36.87 -35.58
N SER A 75 0.54 36.92 -35.25
CA SER A 75 1.60 36.25 -36.03
C SER A 75 1.46 34.73 -36.02
N ILE A 76 0.89 34.14 -34.96
CA ILE A 76 0.63 32.69 -34.89
C ILE A 76 -0.22 32.19 -36.07
N GLN A 77 -1.06 33.06 -36.68
CA GLN A 77 -1.93 32.72 -37.79
C GLN A 77 -1.17 32.32 -39.06
N PHE A 78 0.07 32.78 -39.21
CA PHE A 78 0.93 32.43 -40.36
C PHE A 78 1.40 30.96 -40.30
N TYR A 79 1.33 30.32 -39.17
CA TYR A 79 1.81 28.96 -38.96
C TYR A 79 0.63 27.97 -38.90
N ALA A 80 -0.17 27.89 -39.95
CA ALA A 80 -1.38 27.06 -40.02
C ALA A 80 -1.08 25.54 -40.05
N GLU A 81 0.15 25.16 -40.40
CA GLU A 81 0.60 23.77 -40.48
C GLU A 81 1.07 23.19 -39.11
N LEU A 82 1.08 24.00 -38.05
CA LEU A 82 1.48 23.55 -36.72
C LEU A 82 0.64 22.36 -36.23
N THR A 83 1.35 21.35 -35.77
CA THR A 83 0.80 20.17 -35.05
C THR A 83 1.15 20.21 -33.59
N PHE A 84 2.22 20.90 -33.21
CA PHE A 84 2.72 21.01 -31.84
C PHE A 84 3.14 22.45 -31.53
N LEU A 85 2.67 22.99 -30.41
CA LEU A 85 3.02 24.31 -29.91
C LEU A 85 3.38 24.23 -28.40
N ASP A 86 4.60 24.65 -28.06
CA ASP A 86 5.05 24.77 -26.68
C ASP A 86 5.48 26.20 -26.34
N LEU A 87 4.64 26.88 -25.55
CA LEU A 87 4.86 28.22 -24.99
C LEU A 87 4.92 28.14 -23.43
N SER A 88 5.27 27.00 -22.89
CA SER A 88 5.36 26.82 -21.45
C SER A 88 6.42 27.72 -20.82
N SER A 89 6.24 28.03 -19.54
CA SER A 89 7.17 28.83 -18.74
C SER A 89 7.49 30.19 -19.41
N ASN A 90 6.46 30.93 -19.79
CA ASN A 90 6.51 32.27 -20.32
C ASN A 90 5.77 33.27 -19.39
N HIS A 91 5.42 34.42 -19.91
CA HIS A 91 4.73 35.49 -19.17
C HIS A 91 3.34 35.79 -19.76
N LEU A 92 2.71 34.83 -20.41
CA LEU A 92 1.38 35.00 -21.05
C LEU A 92 0.36 35.36 -19.97
N MET A 93 -0.28 36.50 -20.07
CA MET A 93 -1.35 36.96 -19.17
C MET A 93 -2.75 36.66 -19.70
N THR A 94 -2.89 36.70 -21.00
CA THR A 94 -4.16 36.48 -21.70
C THR A 94 -3.90 35.77 -23.04
N ILE A 95 -4.90 35.06 -23.52
CA ILE A 95 -4.97 34.54 -24.86
C ILE A 95 -6.08 35.32 -25.55
N PRO A 96 -5.76 36.19 -26.55
CA PRO A 96 -6.77 36.95 -27.26
C PRO A 96 -7.83 36.04 -27.91
N GLN A 97 -9.05 36.54 -28.06
CA GLN A 97 -10.12 35.76 -28.67
C GLN A 97 -9.74 35.36 -30.09
N ARG A 98 -10.04 34.12 -30.49
CA ARG A 98 -9.77 33.58 -31.83
C ARG A 98 -8.29 33.57 -32.22
N THR A 99 -7.36 33.65 -31.30
CA THR A 99 -5.91 33.55 -31.56
C THR A 99 -5.59 32.33 -32.43
N PHE A 100 -6.23 31.20 -32.14
CA PHE A 100 -5.98 29.92 -32.83
C PHE A 100 -6.94 29.62 -33.99
N ALA A 101 -7.62 30.61 -34.57
CA ALA A 101 -8.66 30.39 -35.57
C ALA A 101 -8.21 29.59 -36.80
N TYR A 102 -6.92 29.64 -37.13
CA TYR A 102 -6.32 28.99 -38.29
C TYR A 102 -5.51 27.73 -37.96
N GLN A 103 -5.28 27.40 -36.69
CA GLN A 103 -4.44 26.27 -36.23
C GLN A 103 -5.22 24.94 -36.16
N ARG A 104 -5.88 24.58 -37.28
CA ARG A 104 -6.77 23.41 -37.36
C ARG A 104 -6.09 22.05 -37.31
N LYS A 105 -4.74 22.02 -37.47
CA LYS A 105 -3.91 20.80 -37.44
C LYS A 105 -3.23 20.60 -36.10
N LEU A 106 -3.31 21.59 -35.21
CA LEU A 106 -2.64 21.55 -33.92
C LEU A 106 -3.22 20.43 -33.05
N GLN A 107 -2.35 19.53 -32.59
CA GLN A 107 -2.67 18.34 -31.80
C GLN A 107 -2.29 18.52 -30.34
N GLU A 108 -1.15 19.15 -30.08
CA GLU A 108 -0.66 19.37 -28.71
C GLU A 108 -0.36 20.84 -28.48
N VAL A 109 -0.89 21.38 -27.38
CA VAL A 109 -0.70 22.78 -26.96
C VAL A 109 -0.27 22.83 -25.49
N HIS A 110 0.94 23.34 -25.28
CA HIS A 110 1.52 23.52 -23.96
C HIS A 110 1.61 25.02 -23.62
N LEU A 111 0.80 25.44 -22.63
CA LEU A 111 0.71 26.82 -22.11
C LEU A 111 0.94 26.84 -20.60
N ASN A 112 1.50 25.75 -20.06
CA ASN A 112 1.72 25.62 -18.63
C ASN A 112 2.76 26.61 -18.10
N ASP A 113 2.67 26.91 -16.80
CA ASP A 113 3.56 27.80 -16.07
C ASP A 113 3.64 29.21 -16.68
N ASN A 114 2.45 29.78 -16.93
CA ASN A 114 2.26 31.14 -17.40
C ASN A 114 1.46 31.98 -16.36
N LYS A 115 0.89 33.10 -16.78
CA LYS A 115 0.09 34.00 -15.93
C LYS A 115 -1.33 34.19 -16.48
N ILE A 116 -1.85 33.22 -17.23
CA ILE A 116 -3.16 33.29 -17.88
C ILE A 116 -4.25 33.33 -16.79
N GLY A 117 -4.95 34.47 -16.70
CA GLY A 117 -5.96 34.70 -15.66
C GLY A 117 -7.36 34.30 -16.07
N ALA A 118 -7.69 34.36 -17.35
CA ALA A 118 -9.01 34.06 -17.85
C ALA A 118 -8.99 33.37 -19.21
N ILE A 119 -9.94 32.46 -19.41
CA ILE A 119 -10.25 31.76 -20.64
C ILE A 119 -11.75 31.83 -20.91
N SER A 120 -12.16 31.75 -22.18
CA SER A 120 -13.57 31.84 -22.56
C SER A 120 -13.89 30.86 -23.70
N ASN A 121 -15.16 30.76 -24.07
CA ASN A 121 -15.62 29.95 -25.20
C ASN A 121 -15.08 30.39 -26.56
N LYS A 122 -14.40 31.56 -26.65
CA LYS A 122 -13.76 32.06 -27.84
C LYS A 122 -12.24 31.87 -27.87
N THR A 123 -11.66 31.43 -26.76
CA THR A 123 -10.20 31.30 -26.59
C THR A 123 -9.63 30.21 -27.50
N PHE A 124 -10.28 29.06 -27.57
CA PHE A 124 -9.76 27.87 -28.27
C PHE A 124 -10.41 27.64 -29.66
N ILE A 125 -11.11 28.64 -30.20
CA ILE A 125 -11.70 28.51 -31.53
C ILE A 125 -10.60 28.22 -32.57
N GLY A 126 -10.80 27.15 -33.35
CA GLY A 126 -9.86 26.66 -34.38
C GLY A 126 -9.10 25.39 -33.95
N LEU A 127 -9.02 25.08 -32.65
CA LEU A 127 -8.27 23.93 -32.13
C LEU A 127 -9.08 22.62 -32.23
N SER A 128 -9.67 22.33 -33.37
CA SER A 128 -10.55 21.15 -33.54
C SER A 128 -9.82 19.80 -33.61
N ALA A 129 -8.49 19.80 -33.75
CA ALA A 129 -7.67 18.61 -33.81
C ALA A 129 -6.88 18.36 -32.51
N VAL A 130 -6.96 19.27 -31.54
CA VAL A 130 -6.18 19.17 -30.29
C VAL A 130 -6.64 17.96 -29.46
N THR A 131 -5.66 17.13 -29.11
CA THR A 131 -5.80 15.96 -28.24
C THR A 131 -5.23 16.22 -26.87
N VAL A 132 -4.21 17.08 -26.73
CA VAL A 132 -3.58 17.44 -25.46
C VAL A 132 -3.54 18.95 -25.29
N LEU A 133 -4.14 19.46 -24.21
CA LEU A 133 -4.06 20.86 -23.79
C LEU A 133 -3.54 20.96 -22.36
N ASN A 134 -2.37 21.58 -22.21
CA ASN A 134 -1.77 21.79 -20.90
C ASN A 134 -1.81 23.27 -20.50
N LEU A 135 -2.62 23.59 -19.49
CA LEU A 135 -2.79 24.91 -18.86
C LEU A 135 -2.34 24.92 -17.40
N ARG A 136 -1.60 23.89 -16.95
CA ARG A 136 -1.13 23.76 -15.58
C ARG A 136 -0.31 24.99 -15.14
N GLY A 137 -0.40 25.40 -13.88
CA GLY A 137 0.44 26.46 -13.32
C GLY A 137 0.12 27.84 -13.89
N ASN A 138 -1.17 28.15 -14.06
CA ASN A 138 -1.66 29.45 -14.49
C ASN A 138 -2.46 30.13 -13.35
N LEU A 139 -3.21 31.18 -13.66
CA LEU A 139 -3.99 31.98 -12.70
C LEU A 139 -5.50 31.91 -12.98
N ILE A 140 -5.96 30.87 -13.66
CA ILE A 140 -7.38 30.68 -14.03
C ILE A 140 -8.17 30.44 -12.75
N SER A 141 -9.23 31.25 -12.53
CA SER A 141 -10.08 31.18 -11.35
C SER A 141 -11.46 30.59 -11.60
N GLU A 142 -11.95 30.67 -12.82
CA GLU A 142 -13.32 30.26 -13.17
C GLU A 142 -13.35 29.56 -14.53
N LEU A 143 -14.19 28.54 -14.64
CA LEU A 143 -14.49 27.85 -15.88
C LEU A 143 -15.95 28.11 -16.24
N HIS A 144 -16.14 28.93 -17.27
CA HIS A 144 -17.48 29.36 -17.70
C HIS A 144 -18.10 28.40 -18.73
N LEU A 145 -19.39 28.57 -18.97
CA LEU A 145 -20.17 27.84 -19.96
C LEU A 145 -19.45 27.74 -21.31
N GLY A 146 -19.29 26.50 -21.81
CA GLY A 146 -18.78 26.20 -23.13
C GLY A 146 -17.31 26.59 -23.39
N THR A 147 -16.53 26.84 -22.35
CA THR A 147 -15.10 27.22 -22.46
C THR A 147 -14.32 26.30 -23.38
N PHE A 148 -14.55 25.00 -23.30
CA PHE A 148 -13.80 23.98 -24.02
C PHE A 148 -14.57 23.39 -25.22
N THR A 149 -15.76 23.85 -25.53
CA THR A 149 -16.59 23.35 -26.64
C THR A 149 -15.85 23.23 -28.00
N PRO A 150 -14.87 24.11 -28.38
CA PRO A 150 -14.12 23.95 -29.61
C PRO A 150 -13.20 22.72 -29.68
N LEU A 151 -12.88 22.07 -28.54
CA LEU A 151 -11.89 21.01 -28.40
C LEU A 151 -12.51 19.62 -28.57
N LEU A 152 -13.05 19.33 -29.75
CA LEU A 152 -13.85 18.13 -30.03
C LEU A 152 -13.09 16.79 -29.91
N LYS A 153 -11.75 16.83 -30.00
CA LYS A 153 -10.89 15.63 -29.96
C LYS A 153 -10.01 15.55 -28.72
N ILE A 154 -10.24 16.43 -27.77
CA ILE A 154 -9.40 16.46 -26.56
C ILE A 154 -9.48 15.14 -25.82
N GLU A 155 -8.32 14.57 -25.49
CA GLU A 155 -8.15 13.35 -24.71
C GLU A 155 -7.54 13.64 -23.34
N GLU A 156 -6.66 14.65 -23.26
CA GLU A 156 -6.01 15.08 -22.02
C GLU A 156 -6.14 16.58 -21.83
N LEU A 157 -6.71 16.99 -20.69
CA LEU A 157 -6.85 18.39 -20.28
C LEU A 157 -6.21 18.60 -18.92
N ASN A 158 -5.13 19.40 -18.88
CA ASN A 158 -4.45 19.71 -17.63
C ASN A 158 -4.73 21.16 -17.19
N LEU A 159 -5.52 21.29 -16.12
CA LEU A 159 -5.88 22.53 -15.44
C LEU A 159 -5.33 22.59 -14.01
N GLY A 160 -4.43 21.67 -13.64
CA GLY A 160 -3.83 21.60 -12.31
C GLY A 160 -3.05 22.87 -11.96
N LYS A 161 -2.83 23.10 -10.68
CA LYS A 161 -2.06 24.24 -10.17
C LYS A 161 -2.53 25.59 -10.73
N ASN A 162 -3.82 25.82 -10.62
CA ASN A 162 -4.49 27.07 -10.95
C ASN A 162 -5.17 27.67 -9.70
N ARG A 163 -6.19 28.49 -9.88
CA ARG A 163 -6.98 29.09 -8.80
C ARG A 163 -8.48 28.80 -8.95
N ILE A 164 -8.82 27.70 -9.66
CA ILE A 164 -10.18 27.38 -10.04
C ILE A 164 -11.01 27.09 -8.78
N GLY A 165 -11.95 28.00 -8.50
CA GLY A 165 -12.92 27.85 -7.42
C GLY A 165 -14.34 27.62 -7.94
N PHE A 166 -14.60 27.96 -9.20
CA PHE A 166 -15.91 27.83 -9.84
C PHE A 166 -15.81 27.06 -11.17
N VAL A 167 -16.72 26.09 -11.33
CA VAL A 167 -16.88 25.31 -12.56
C VAL A 167 -18.34 25.34 -12.95
N ASP A 168 -18.66 26.01 -14.08
CA ASP A 168 -20.03 26.00 -14.63
C ASP A 168 -20.44 24.56 -15.00
N PRO A 169 -21.68 24.13 -14.73
CA PRO A 169 -22.16 22.79 -15.09
C PRO A 169 -21.93 22.38 -16.54
N LYS A 170 -21.81 23.33 -17.45
CA LYS A 170 -21.58 23.12 -18.89
C LYS A 170 -20.21 23.61 -19.35
N ALA A 171 -19.25 23.76 -18.45
CA ALA A 171 -17.88 24.19 -18.82
C ALA A 171 -17.19 23.22 -19.77
N PHE A 172 -17.45 21.93 -19.61
CA PHE A 172 -16.83 20.85 -20.38
C PHE A 172 -17.75 20.26 -21.47
N ASP A 173 -18.85 20.95 -21.82
CA ASP A 173 -19.74 20.48 -22.87
C ASP A 173 -18.96 20.16 -24.16
N GLY A 174 -19.24 18.99 -24.76
CA GLY A 174 -18.62 18.52 -26.01
C GLY A 174 -17.35 17.68 -25.83
N LEU A 175 -16.81 17.50 -24.61
CA LEU A 175 -15.55 16.76 -24.37
C LEU A 175 -15.78 15.24 -24.26
N SER A 176 -16.52 14.65 -25.19
CA SER A 176 -16.90 13.23 -25.14
C SER A 176 -15.72 12.26 -25.25
N GLN A 177 -14.56 12.71 -25.75
CA GLN A 177 -13.35 11.90 -25.89
C GLN A 177 -12.35 12.10 -24.74
N LEU A 178 -12.63 13.00 -23.78
CA LEU A 178 -11.74 13.29 -22.68
C LEU A 178 -11.54 12.05 -21.81
N ARG A 179 -10.28 11.66 -21.62
CA ARG A 179 -9.85 10.51 -20.84
C ARG A 179 -9.16 10.89 -19.55
N ILE A 180 -8.41 11.99 -19.55
CA ILE A 180 -7.60 12.43 -18.41
C ILE A 180 -7.90 13.90 -18.11
N LEU A 181 -8.36 14.17 -16.88
CA LEU A 181 -8.65 15.53 -16.40
C LEU A 181 -7.87 15.81 -15.12
N TYR A 182 -7.00 16.83 -15.18
CA TYR A 182 -6.30 17.35 -14.01
C TYR A 182 -6.97 18.63 -13.52
N LEU A 183 -7.45 18.62 -12.28
CA LEU A 183 -7.96 19.75 -11.52
C LEU A 183 -7.28 19.86 -10.16
N ASP A 184 -6.18 19.12 -9.97
CA ASP A 184 -5.40 19.12 -8.73
C ASP A 184 -4.77 20.48 -8.43
N ASP A 185 -4.52 20.77 -7.15
CA ASP A 185 -3.88 22.01 -6.68
C ASP A 185 -4.65 23.26 -7.18
N ASN A 186 -5.94 23.31 -6.85
CA ASN A 186 -6.86 24.41 -7.18
C ASN A 186 -7.61 24.90 -5.91
N ALA A 187 -8.60 25.75 -6.09
CA ALA A 187 -9.39 26.35 -5.01
C ALA A 187 -10.82 25.74 -4.90
N LEU A 188 -11.04 24.53 -5.40
CA LEU A 188 -12.33 23.85 -5.31
C LEU A 188 -12.69 23.56 -3.86
N THR A 189 -13.89 23.94 -3.43
CA THR A 189 -14.42 23.69 -2.07
C THR A 189 -15.36 22.49 -2.00
N SER A 190 -15.78 21.97 -3.15
CA SER A 190 -16.57 20.74 -3.31
C SER A 190 -16.17 20.03 -4.62
N VAL A 191 -16.47 18.75 -4.69
CA VAL A 191 -16.44 18.02 -5.98
C VAL A 191 -17.39 18.74 -6.94
N PRO A 192 -17.03 18.98 -8.20
CA PRO A 192 -17.95 19.55 -9.20
C PRO A 192 -19.26 18.77 -9.26
N ASP A 193 -20.35 19.48 -9.58
CA ASP A 193 -21.67 18.86 -9.70
C ASP A 193 -21.62 17.66 -10.67
N PRO A 194 -22.27 16.52 -10.38
CA PRO A 194 -22.31 15.35 -11.26
C PRO A 194 -22.70 15.67 -12.71
N VAL A 195 -23.53 16.71 -12.94
CA VAL A 195 -23.90 17.18 -14.29
C VAL A 195 -22.66 17.59 -15.12
N VAL A 196 -21.61 18.13 -14.49
CA VAL A 196 -20.33 18.46 -15.13
C VAL A 196 -19.72 17.25 -15.81
N PHE A 197 -19.82 16.09 -15.17
CA PHE A 197 -19.21 14.84 -15.64
C PHE A 197 -19.99 14.16 -16.78
N GLN A 198 -21.27 14.48 -16.98
CA GLN A 198 -22.08 13.94 -18.07
C GLN A 198 -21.51 14.27 -19.46
N ALA A 199 -20.76 15.37 -19.56
CA ALA A 199 -20.09 15.77 -20.79
C ALA A 199 -18.87 14.91 -21.14
N MET A 200 -18.38 14.07 -20.21
CA MET A 200 -17.11 13.33 -20.30
C MET A 200 -17.28 11.82 -20.05
N PRO A 201 -18.10 11.10 -20.84
CA PRO A 201 -18.41 9.68 -20.61
C PRO A 201 -17.19 8.75 -20.74
N SER A 202 -16.12 9.20 -21.41
CA SER A 202 -14.88 8.45 -21.61
C SER A 202 -13.81 8.72 -20.53
N LEU A 203 -14.15 9.52 -19.49
CA LEU A 203 -13.19 9.92 -18.47
C LEU A 203 -12.69 8.70 -17.68
N ALA A 204 -11.39 8.44 -17.79
CA ALA A 204 -10.71 7.30 -17.16
C ALA A 204 -9.87 7.71 -15.95
N GLU A 205 -9.31 8.92 -15.95
CA GLU A 205 -8.48 9.42 -14.87
C GLU A 205 -8.91 10.83 -14.44
N LEU A 206 -9.15 11.03 -13.14
CA LEU A 206 -9.55 12.31 -12.56
C LEU A 206 -8.67 12.64 -11.36
N PHE A 207 -8.01 13.81 -11.43
CA PHE A 207 -7.14 14.32 -10.37
C PHE A 207 -7.78 15.55 -9.73
N LEU A 208 -8.21 15.41 -8.48
CA LEU A 208 -8.82 16.47 -7.67
C LEU A 208 -8.00 16.78 -6.41
N GLY A 209 -6.83 16.15 -6.26
CA GLY A 209 -5.97 16.30 -5.09
C GLY A 209 -5.57 17.75 -4.81
N MET A 210 -5.12 18.04 -3.59
CA MET A 210 -4.65 19.37 -3.17
C MET A 210 -5.67 20.50 -3.38
N ASN A 211 -6.97 20.17 -3.28
CA ASN A 211 -8.09 21.13 -3.18
C ASN A 211 -8.60 21.18 -1.73
N THR A 212 -9.65 21.95 -1.45
CA THR A 212 -10.27 22.04 -0.12
C THR A 212 -11.68 21.46 -0.15
N LEU A 213 -11.79 20.17 -0.52
CA LEU A 213 -13.09 19.56 -0.80
C LEU A 213 -13.94 19.28 0.45
N LEU A 214 -13.33 19.11 1.63
CA LEU A 214 -13.93 18.83 2.94
C LEU A 214 -14.84 17.59 2.99
N THR A 215 -15.68 17.36 1.99
CA THR A 215 -16.61 16.23 1.86
C THR A 215 -16.74 15.80 0.40
N VAL A 216 -17.09 14.52 0.19
CA VAL A 216 -17.51 13.98 -1.11
C VAL A 216 -19.00 13.73 -1.05
N PRO A 217 -19.83 14.41 -1.86
CA PRO A 217 -21.29 14.21 -1.89
C PRO A 217 -21.67 12.77 -2.28
N SER A 218 -22.89 12.37 -1.94
CA SER A 218 -23.46 11.09 -2.37
C SER A 218 -23.52 11.03 -3.90
N ALA A 219 -23.07 9.91 -4.48
CA ALA A 219 -23.06 9.66 -5.92
C ALA A 219 -22.36 10.75 -6.76
N ALA A 220 -21.32 11.39 -6.20
CA ALA A 220 -20.59 12.47 -6.85
C ALA A 220 -20.00 12.07 -8.21
N PHE A 221 -19.69 10.80 -8.41
CA PHE A 221 -19.02 10.26 -9.60
C PHE A 221 -19.89 9.30 -10.41
N ARG A 222 -21.23 9.31 -10.21
CA ARG A 222 -22.15 8.37 -10.87
C ARG A 222 -22.13 8.45 -12.39
N ASP A 223 -21.79 9.62 -12.95
CA ASP A 223 -21.85 9.90 -14.38
C ASP A 223 -20.49 9.68 -15.10
N VAL A 224 -19.49 9.11 -14.39
CA VAL A 224 -18.19 8.69 -14.95
C VAL A 224 -17.90 7.20 -14.68
N PRO A 225 -18.71 6.28 -15.20
CA PRO A 225 -18.59 4.84 -14.90
C PRO A 225 -17.30 4.21 -15.47
N ALA A 226 -16.64 4.87 -16.43
CA ALA A 226 -15.37 4.41 -17.01
C ALA A 226 -14.13 4.78 -16.17
N LEU A 227 -14.33 5.46 -15.03
CA LEU A 227 -13.22 5.95 -14.22
C LEU A 227 -12.42 4.78 -13.61
N THR A 228 -11.13 4.75 -13.90
CA THR A 228 -10.18 3.75 -13.42
C THR A 228 -9.22 4.29 -12.37
N ARG A 229 -9.00 5.61 -12.35
CA ARG A 229 -8.12 6.30 -11.39
C ARG A 229 -8.76 7.57 -10.85
N LEU A 230 -8.76 7.70 -9.52
CA LEU A 230 -9.25 8.88 -8.80
C LEU A 230 -8.22 9.33 -7.77
N ASP A 231 -7.76 10.58 -7.88
CA ASP A 231 -6.88 11.21 -6.89
C ASP A 231 -7.67 12.25 -6.08
N LEU A 232 -7.76 12.03 -4.77
CA LEU A 232 -8.36 12.92 -3.77
C LEU A 232 -7.34 13.23 -2.66
N ARG A 233 -6.05 13.13 -2.94
CA ARG A 233 -4.98 13.39 -1.97
C ARG A 233 -4.98 14.84 -1.50
N GLY A 234 -4.75 15.07 -0.21
CA GLY A 234 -4.53 16.41 0.34
C GLY A 234 -5.76 17.33 0.25
N THR A 235 -6.97 16.77 0.23
CA THR A 235 -8.20 17.55 0.09
C THR A 235 -8.84 17.95 1.43
N GLY A 236 -8.28 17.47 2.56
CA GLY A 236 -8.78 17.78 3.89
C GLY A 236 -10.03 16.99 4.32
N LEU A 237 -10.36 15.91 3.63
CA LEU A 237 -11.49 15.02 3.90
C LEU A 237 -11.42 14.46 5.32
N ARG A 238 -12.53 14.63 6.08
CA ARG A 238 -12.68 14.07 7.43
C ARG A 238 -13.57 12.83 7.46
N ASN A 239 -14.57 12.81 6.61
CA ASN A 239 -15.52 11.71 6.48
C ASN A 239 -15.88 11.52 5.00
N ILE A 240 -16.20 10.27 4.65
CA ILE A 240 -16.70 9.88 3.34
C ILE A 240 -18.02 9.15 3.57
N SER A 241 -19.07 9.62 2.94
CA SER A 241 -20.42 9.04 3.06
C SER A 241 -20.47 7.68 2.35
N HIS A 242 -21.40 6.82 2.78
CA HIS A 242 -21.57 5.46 2.25
C HIS A 242 -21.66 5.44 0.70
N ASP A 243 -22.45 6.34 0.11
CA ASP A 243 -22.73 6.37 -1.33
C ASP A 243 -21.83 7.33 -2.12
N SER A 244 -20.78 7.90 -1.50
CA SER A 244 -19.90 8.89 -2.15
C SER A 244 -19.26 8.37 -3.43
N PHE A 245 -18.90 7.10 -3.44
CA PHE A 245 -18.21 6.44 -4.56
C PHE A 245 -19.11 5.53 -5.39
N LYS A 246 -20.42 5.66 -5.24
CA LYS A 246 -21.38 4.90 -6.05
C LYS A 246 -21.20 5.23 -7.53
N GLY A 247 -21.11 4.20 -8.39
CA GLY A 247 -20.86 4.33 -9.83
C GLY A 247 -19.39 4.10 -10.23
N LEU A 248 -18.47 3.89 -9.25
CA LEU A 248 -17.05 3.65 -9.50
C LEU A 248 -16.67 2.15 -9.47
N GLU A 249 -17.49 1.30 -10.07
CA GLU A 249 -17.27 -0.16 -10.08
C GLU A 249 -16.02 -0.57 -10.90
N GLU A 250 -15.59 0.28 -11.86
CA GLU A 250 -14.39 0.05 -12.69
C GLU A 250 -13.10 0.62 -12.07
N LEU A 251 -13.21 1.31 -10.92
CA LEU A 251 -12.04 1.98 -10.32
C LEU A 251 -10.98 0.97 -9.90
N ARG A 252 -9.73 1.23 -10.31
CA ARG A 252 -8.55 0.41 -9.99
C ARG A 252 -7.58 1.09 -9.04
N GLN A 253 -7.48 2.42 -9.09
CA GLN A 253 -6.57 3.18 -8.26
C GLN A 253 -7.31 4.32 -7.56
N LEU A 254 -7.19 4.38 -6.23
CA LEU A 254 -7.76 5.43 -5.40
C LEU A 254 -6.70 5.99 -4.46
N ASP A 255 -6.45 7.29 -4.54
CA ASP A 255 -5.59 7.99 -3.60
C ASP A 255 -6.42 8.87 -2.66
N LEU A 256 -6.41 8.53 -1.37
CA LEU A 256 -7.02 9.27 -0.26
C LEU A 256 -5.96 9.70 0.77
N SER A 257 -4.68 9.67 0.40
CA SER A 257 -3.59 10.05 1.28
C SER A 257 -3.62 11.55 1.63
N ASP A 258 -2.90 11.94 2.67
CA ASP A 258 -2.79 13.33 3.14
C ASP A 258 -4.17 13.98 3.41
N ASN A 259 -5.05 13.23 4.07
CA ASN A 259 -6.38 13.69 4.47
C ASN A 259 -6.53 13.67 6.01
N ARG A 260 -7.74 13.85 6.52
CA ARG A 260 -8.03 13.87 7.97
C ARG A 260 -9.00 12.76 8.38
N LEU A 261 -8.94 11.62 7.69
CA LEU A 261 -9.79 10.47 7.99
C LEU A 261 -9.36 9.84 9.32
N THR A 262 -10.31 9.69 10.25
CA THR A 262 -10.05 9.08 11.57
C THR A 262 -10.30 7.57 11.59
N ARG A 263 -10.96 7.04 10.55
CA ARG A 263 -11.21 5.61 10.33
C ARG A 263 -11.25 5.30 8.83
N VAL A 264 -10.95 4.07 8.49
CA VAL A 264 -11.09 3.59 7.10
C VAL A 264 -12.57 3.68 6.69
N PRO A 265 -12.92 4.29 5.55
CA PRO A 265 -14.29 4.41 5.09
C PRO A 265 -14.79 3.10 4.43
N THR A 266 -14.79 2.02 5.19
CA THR A 266 -15.03 0.64 4.75
C THR A 266 -16.28 0.50 3.89
N PHE A 267 -17.41 1.08 4.35
CA PHE A 267 -18.69 0.95 3.62
C PHE A 267 -18.68 1.64 2.26
N SER A 268 -17.99 2.78 2.14
CA SER A 268 -17.89 3.51 0.86
C SER A 268 -16.96 2.78 -0.11
N LEU A 269 -15.91 2.12 0.40
CA LEU A 269 -14.94 1.38 -0.40
C LEU A 269 -15.46 0.02 -0.85
N SER A 270 -16.36 -0.62 -0.09
CA SER A 270 -16.77 -2.02 -0.28
C SER A 270 -17.37 -2.33 -1.66
N ASN A 271 -17.89 -1.32 -2.37
CA ASN A 271 -18.45 -1.45 -3.71
C ASN A 271 -17.40 -1.41 -4.83
N MET A 272 -16.16 -1.05 -4.52
CA MET A 272 -15.05 -0.95 -5.49
C MET A 272 -14.41 -2.32 -5.72
N VAL A 273 -15.16 -3.23 -6.30
CA VAL A 273 -14.76 -4.65 -6.44
C VAL A 273 -13.53 -4.88 -7.31
N ARG A 274 -13.15 -3.90 -8.14
CA ARG A 274 -11.98 -3.92 -9.03
C ARG A 274 -10.79 -3.11 -8.53
N LEU A 275 -10.89 -2.53 -7.33
CA LEU A 275 -9.80 -1.71 -6.79
C LEU A 275 -8.55 -2.56 -6.55
N GLU A 276 -7.46 -2.15 -7.18
CA GLU A 276 -6.15 -2.82 -7.11
C GLU A 276 -5.16 -2.06 -6.22
N GLU A 277 -5.23 -0.73 -6.22
CA GLU A 277 -4.32 0.12 -5.45
C GLU A 277 -5.10 1.12 -4.60
N LEU A 278 -4.78 1.19 -3.32
CA LEU A 278 -5.38 2.12 -2.36
C LEU A 278 -4.30 2.80 -1.53
N SER A 279 -4.25 4.14 -1.60
CA SER A 279 -3.39 4.97 -0.77
C SER A 279 -4.23 5.66 0.30
N LEU A 280 -3.87 5.43 1.57
CA LEU A 280 -4.51 6.00 2.76
C LEU A 280 -3.47 6.63 3.70
N GLY A 281 -2.23 6.79 3.26
CA GLY A 281 -1.15 7.37 4.07
C GLY A 281 -1.47 8.76 4.59
N GLN A 282 -0.74 9.21 5.63
CA GLN A 282 -0.86 10.56 6.19
C GLN A 282 -2.31 10.95 6.56
N ASN A 283 -3.06 10.02 7.18
CA ASN A 283 -4.39 10.24 7.73
C ASN A 283 -4.37 10.18 9.28
N ASP A 284 -5.50 10.49 9.93
CA ASP A 284 -5.64 10.57 11.38
C ASP A 284 -6.13 9.26 12.03
N PHE A 285 -5.88 8.11 11.42
CA PHE A 285 -6.26 6.81 11.98
C PHE A 285 -5.58 6.57 13.33
N GLU A 286 -6.33 6.04 14.31
CA GLU A 286 -5.75 5.55 15.56
C GLU A 286 -5.59 4.02 15.57
N VAL A 287 -6.49 3.33 14.90
CA VAL A 287 -6.54 1.87 14.84
C VAL A 287 -7.06 1.42 13.47
N ILE A 288 -6.42 0.41 12.88
CA ILE A 288 -7.00 -0.34 11.76
C ILE A 288 -7.75 -1.53 12.35
N VAL A 289 -9.07 -1.52 12.23
CA VAL A 289 -9.95 -2.50 12.85
C VAL A 289 -10.08 -3.77 12.00
N GLU A 290 -10.63 -4.84 12.59
CA GLU A 290 -11.00 -6.05 11.86
C GLU A 290 -11.92 -5.74 10.67
N GLY A 291 -11.64 -6.37 9.51
CA GLY A 291 -12.43 -6.18 8.28
C GLY A 291 -12.43 -4.78 7.70
N ALA A 292 -11.44 -3.93 8.05
CA ALA A 292 -11.38 -2.54 7.57
C ALA A 292 -11.45 -2.41 6.04
N PHE A 293 -11.00 -3.43 5.30
CA PHE A 293 -10.94 -3.44 3.83
C PHE A 293 -11.85 -4.50 3.21
N VAL A 294 -12.95 -4.85 3.90
CA VAL A 294 -13.93 -5.81 3.38
C VAL A 294 -14.53 -5.32 2.06
N GLY A 295 -14.73 -6.25 1.10
CA GLY A 295 -15.22 -5.93 -0.25
C GLY A 295 -14.12 -5.71 -1.29
N LEU A 296 -12.92 -5.29 -0.90
CA LEU A 296 -11.79 -5.00 -1.79
C LEU A 296 -11.05 -6.30 -2.18
N LYS A 297 -11.71 -7.19 -2.91
CA LYS A 297 -11.19 -8.52 -3.24
C LYS A 297 -10.00 -8.52 -4.19
N GLN A 298 -9.88 -7.48 -5.03
CA GLN A 298 -8.80 -7.35 -6.02
C GLN A 298 -7.63 -6.48 -5.54
N LEU A 299 -7.66 -6.04 -4.27
CA LEU A 299 -6.64 -5.17 -3.73
C LEU A 299 -5.28 -5.87 -3.70
N LYS A 300 -4.31 -5.29 -4.41
CA LYS A 300 -2.92 -5.76 -4.52
C LYS A 300 -1.94 -4.90 -3.75
N ARG A 301 -2.17 -3.58 -3.72
CA ARG A 301 -1.28 -2.61 -3.10
C ARG A 301 -2.05 -1.72 -2.12
N LEU A 302 -1.57 -1.68 -0.88
CA LEU A 302 -2.14 -0.86 0.18
C LEU A 302 -1.04 -0.05 0.85
N ASP A 303 -1.20 1.27 0.85
CA ASP A 303 -0.32 2.19 1.55
C ASP A 303 -1.07 2.89 2.69
N ILE A 304 -0.56 2.74 3.92
CA ILE A 304 -1.05 3.42 5.14
C ILE A 304 0.16 4.06 5.85
N SER A 305 1.10 4.60 5.09
CA SER A 305 2.30 5.20 5.65
C SER A 305 2.05 6.60 6.24
N GLY A 306 2.83 6.99 7.23
CA GLY A 306 2.79 8.35 7.77
C GLY A 306 1.52 8.74 8.54
N ALA A 307 0.68 7.80 8.93
CA ALA A 307 -0.48 8.04 9.80
C ALA A 307 0.01 8.22 11.25
N LEU A 308 0.33 9.48 11.61
CA LEU A 308 1.06 9.80 12.84
C LEU A 308 0.34 9.41 14.14
N ARG A 309 -0.97 9.13 14.09
CA ARG A 309 -1.79 8.72 15.24
C ARG A 309 -2.02 7.21 15.31
N LEU A 310 -1.62 6.44 14.28
CA LEU A 310 -1.85 5.02 14.21
C LEU A 310 -1.04 4.28 15.29
N LYS A 311 -1.73 3.57 16.19
CA LYS A 311 -1.18 2.85 17.33
C LYS A 311 -1.17 1.35 17.14
N ARG A 312 -2.23 0.80 16.51
CA ARG A 312 -2.47 -0.65 16.43
C ARG A 312 -3.11 -1.07 15.12
N VAL A 313 -2.74 -2.26 14.67
CA VAL A 313 -3.43 -3.01 13.62
C VAL A 313 -4.05 -4.25 14.26
N MET A 314 -5.37 -4.37 14.20
CA MET A 314 -6.13 -5.41 14.88
C MET A 314 -6.06 -6.75 14.13
N ASN A 315 -6.34 -7.83 14.85
CA ASN A 315 -6.57 -9.14 14.27
C ASN A 315 -7.61 -9.06 13.13
N GLY A 316 -7.39 -9.81 12.03
CA GLY A 316 -8.31 -9.85 10.89
C GLY A 316 -8.43 -8.56 10.09
N ALA A 317 -7.57 -7.55 10.30
CA ALA A 317 -7.64 -6.26 9.60
C ALA A 317 -7.66 -6.41 8.07
N PHE A 318 -6.90 -7.38 7.54
CA PHE A 318 -6.76 -7.64 6.10
C PHE A 318 -7.29 -9.02 5.68
N SER A 319 -8.04 -9.72 6.51
CA SER A 319 -8.43 -11.14 6.33
C SER A 319 -9.21 -11.43 5.05
N THR A 320 -9.84 -10.43 4.43
CA THR A 320 -10.62 -10.57 3.20
C THR A 320 -9.85 -10.21 1.93
N ASN A 321 -8.58 -9.80 2.06
CA ASN A 321 -7.78 -9.23 0.98
C ASN A 321 -6.70 -10.21 0.48
N GLY A 322 -7.08 -11.45 0.15
CA GLY A 322 -6.17 -12.52 -0.24
C GLY A 322 -5.27 -12.22 -1.45
N ASN A 323 -5.60 -11.22 -2.27
CA ASN A 323 -4.79 -10.78 -3.41
C ASN A 323 -3.75 -9.71 -3.05
N LEU A 324 -3.64 -9.31 -1.77
CA LEU A 324 -2.70 -8.29 -1.33
C LEU A 324 -1.26 -8.79 -1.48
N GLU A 325 -0.46 -8.05 -2.26
CA GLU A 325 0.94 -8.34 -2.59
C GLU A 325 1.91 -7.37 -1.89
N TYR A 326 1.48 -6.13 -1.69
CA TYR A 326 2.28 -5.04 -1.13
C TYR A 326 1.53 -4.31 -0.03
N LEU A 327 2.12 -4.27 1.16
CA LEU A 327 1.61 -3.53 2.32
C LEU A 327 2.68 -2.58 2.85
N ASN A 328 2.38 -1.28 2.82
CA ASN A 328 3.22 -0.25 3.41
C ASN A 328 2.55 0.34 4.66
N LEU A 329 3.18 0.14 5.79
CA LEU A 329 2.83 0.70 7.10
C LEU A 329 3.98 1.53 7.68
N SER A 330 4.86 2.06 6.84
CA SER A 330 6.05 2.82 7.29
C SER A 330 5.70 4.17 7.91
N SER A 331 6.61 4.71 8.70
CA SER A 331 6.53 6.08 9.24
C SER A 331 5.31 6.37 10.13
N ASN A 332 4.69 5.34 10.69
CA ASN A 332 3.62 5.45 11.67
C ASN A 332 4.24 5.51 13.08
N LYS A 333 4.72 6.66 13.49
CA LYS A 333 5.58 6.84 14.69
C LYS A 333 4.97 6.39 16.01
N MET A 334 3.65 6.15 16.07
CA MET A 334 2.96 5.61 17.24
C MET A 334 2.58 4.13 17.10
N LEU A 335 2.81 3.50 15.96
CA LEU A 335 2.48 2.10 15.73
C LEU A 335 3.42 1.20 16.52
N HIS A 336 2.91 0.67 17.63
CA HIS A 336 3.65 -0.19 18.55
C HIS A 336 3.13 -1.64 18.58
N GLU A 337 1.97 -1.91 17.96
CA GLU A 337 1.33 -3.22 17.99
C GLU A 337 0.73 -3.60 16.62
N VAL A 338 1.14 -4.76 16.11
CA VAL A 338 0.44 -5.49 15.05
C VAL A 338 -0.03 -6.79 15.66
N GLN A 339 -1.33 -6.94 15.85
CA GLN A 339 -1.91 -8.07 16.58
C GLN A 339 -1.72 -9.39 15.83
N GLU A 340 -1.59 -10.46 16.58
CA GLU A 340 -1.55 -11.82 16.04
C GLU A 340 -2.80 -12.08 15.20
N GLY A 341 -2.62 -12.62 13.99
CA GLY A 341 -3.70 -12.78 13.01
C GLY A 341 -3.99 -11.56 12.15
N ALA A 342 -3.39 -10.38 12.39
CA ALA A 342 -3.59 -9.19 11.54
C ALA A 342 -3.20 -9.43 10.09
N LEU A 343 -2.11 -10.18 9.85
CA LEU A 343 -1.61 -10.52 8.51
C LEU A 343 -1.97 -11.96 8.08
N SER A 344 -2.89 -12.61 8.77
CA SER A 344 -3.33 -13.95 8.39
C SER A 344 -4.21 -13.92 7.13
N GLY A 345 -4.15 -14.99 6.31
CA GLY A 345 -4.97 -15.10 5.10
C GLY A 345 -4.47 -14.30 3.90
N LEU A 346 -3.18 -13.95 3.85
CA LEU A 346 -2.54 -13.19 2.77
C LEU A 346 -1.53 -14.05 1.98
N PRO A 347 -1.98 -15.04 1.18
CA PRO A 347 -1.10 -16.00 0.51
C PRO A 347 -0.24 -15.36 -0.59
N ASN A 348 -0.65 -14.21 -1.13
CA ASN A 348 0.03 -13.52 -2.22
C ASN A 348 0.98 -12.39 -1.74
N MET A 349 1.06 -12.17 -0.42
CA MET A 349 1.90 -11.09 0.13
C MET A 349 3.38 -11.34 -0.16
N ARG A 350 4.06 -10.32 -0.71
CA ARG A 350 5.48 -10.36 -1.08
C ARG A 350 6.28 -9.22 -0.48
N HIS A 351 5.64 -8.09 -0.23
CA HIS A 351 6.33 -6.88 0.23
C HIS A 351 5.64 -6.32 1.46
N VAL A 352 6.35 -6.29 2.59
CA VAL A 352 5.87 -5.71 3.84
C VAL A 352 6.88 -4.67 4.32
N ILE A 353 6.43 -3.41 4.39
CA ILE A 353 7.23 -2.27 4.82
C ILE A 353 6.69 -1.77 6.16
N LEU A 354 7.48 -1.95 7.21
CA LEU A 354 7.18 -1.56 8.60
C LEU A 354 8.22 -0.58 9.16
N LYS A 355 9.00 0.03 8.29
CA LYS A 355 10.07 0.97 8.62
C LYS A 355 9.59 2.17 9.45
N ALA A 356 10.43 2.69 10.34
CA ALA A 356 10.21 3.93 11.09
C ALA A 356 8.89 3.94 11.90
N ASN A 357 8.62 2.86 12.62
CA ASN A 357 7.49 2.72 13.54
C ASN A 357 7.98 2.69 15.01
N ALA A 358 7.10 2.37 15.94
CA ALA A 358 7.40 2.18 17.37
C ALA A 358 7.38 0.71 17.79
N LEU A 359 7.63 -0.23 16.88
CA LEU A 359 7.60 -1.66 17.14
C LEU A 359 8.80 -2.08 17.98
N THR A 360 8.57 -2.71 19.13
CA THR A 360 9.63 -3.26 19.99
C THR A 360 9.87 -4.74 19.73
N SER A 361 8.88 -5.44 19.19
CA SER A 361 8.95 -6.85 18.83
C SER A 361 7.88 -7.19 17.80
N LEU A 362 8.07 -8.28 17.06
CA LEU A 362 7.06 -8.92 16.22
C LEU A 362 7.01 -10.41 16.54
N ALA A 363 5.80 -10.98 16.52
CA ALA A 363 5.62 -12.41 16.69
C ALA A 363 6.03 -13.17 15.41
N GLU A 364 6.72 -14.32 15.58
CA GLU A 364 7.06 -15.20 14.46
C GLU A 364 5.80 -15.72 13.74
N GLY A 365 4.76 -16.09 14.51
CA GLY A 365 3.50 -16.63 14.00
C GLY A 365 2.57 -15.62 13.31
N LEU A 366 2.95 -14.32 13.26
CA LEU A 366 2.14 -13.28 12.64
C LEU A 366 2.01 -13.47 11.12
N PHE A 367 3.07 -13.96 10.47
CA PHE A 367 3.14 -14.17 9.02
C PHE A 367 4.23 -15.19 8.66
N PRO A 368 4.15 -15.92 7.52
CA PRO A 368 5.24 -16.73 7.00
C PRO A 368 6.35 -15.85 6.40
N TRP A 369 7.14 -15.21 7.26
CA TRP A 369 8.14 -14.19 6.91
C TRP A 369 9.17 -14.61 5.87
N ARG A 370 9.43 -15.92 5.73
CA ARG A 370 10.38 -16.46 4.75
C ARG A 370 9.93 -16.33 3.30
N ASP A 371 8.62 -16.19 3.07
CA ASP A 371 8.04 -16.11 1.74
C ASP A 371 8.08 -14.68 1.16
N LEU A 372 8.49 -13.70 1.97
CA LEU A 372 8.61 -12.31 1.54
C LEU A 372 9.83 -12.09 0.66
N VAL A 373 9.64 -11.30 -0.38
CA VAL A 373 10.70 -10.72 -1.22
C VAL A 373 11.29 -9.46 -0.58
N THR A 374 10.44 -8.64 0.06
CA THR A 374 10.87 -7.44 0.77
C THR A 374 10.27 -7.40 2.17
N LEU A 375 11.13 -7.22 3.16
CA LEU A 375 10.77 -6.93 4.55
C LEU A 375 11.63 -5.77 5.04
N ASP A 376 11.00 -4.65 5.36
CA ASP A 376 11.70 -3.52 5.94
C ASP A 376 11.19 -3.22 7.36
N LEU A 377 12.02 -3.51 8.35
CA LEU A 377 11.82 -3.26 9.77
C LEU A 377 12.80 -2.22 10.33
N SER A 378 13.57 -1.56 9.47
CA SER A 378 14.54 -0.54 9.89
C SER A 378 13.89 0.60 10.67
N GLU A 379 14.68 1.30 11.47
CA GLU A 379 14.22 2.44 12.26
C GLU A 379 13.06 2.13 13.25
N ASN A 380 12.97 0.88 13.73
CA ASN A 380 12.09 0.50 14.83
C ASN A 380 12.90 0.31 16.13
N PRO A 381 12.36 0.61 17.33
CA PRO A 381 13.04 0.42 18.60
C PRO A 381 13.00 -1.05 19.05
N ILE A 382 13.55 -1.95 18.24
CA ILE A 382 13.49 -3.40 18.48
C ILE A 382 14.23 -3.79 19.77
N SER A 383 13.57 -4.59 20.62
CA SER A 383 14.17 -5.23 21.78
C SER A 383 14.82 -6.55 21.35
N CYS A 384 16.14 -6.60 21.38
CA CYS A 384 16.92 -7.78 20.97
C CYS A 384 17.00 -8.81 22.11
N ASP A 385 15.91 -9.51 22.31
CA ASP A 385 15.75 -10.64 23.23
C ASP A 385 15.30 -11.91 22.48
N CYS A 386 15.00 -12.97 23.20
CA CYS A 386 14.63 -14.25 22.60
C CYS A 386 13.36 -14.23 21.76
N ARG A 387 12.49 -13.24 21.93
CA ARG A 387 11.25 -13.13 21.15
C ARG A 387 11.51 -12.81 19.68
N VAL A 388 12.63 -12.17 19.38
CA VAL A 388 13.03 -11.80 18.00
C VAL A 388 14.15 -12.70 17.44
N MET A 389 14.39 -13.87 18.07
CA MET A 389 15.39 -14.85 17.60
C MET A 389 15.07 -15.34 16.17
N TRP A 390 13.80 -15.55 15.87
CA TRP A 390 13.35 -15.93 14.53
C TRP A 390 13.75 -14.89 13.48
N LEU A 391 13.61 -13.59 13.81
CA LEU A 391 13.99 -12.48 12.91
C LEU A 391 15.51 -12.45 12.68
N ARG A 392 16.31 -12.62 13.76
CA ARG A 392 17.77 -12.76 13.63
C ARG A 392 18.15 -13.91 12.70
N ASN A 393 17.51 -15.07 12.83
CA ASN A 393 17.77 -16.22 11.99
C ASN A 393 17.36 -15.95 10.53
N LEU A 394 16.23 -15.29 10.29
CA LEU A 394 15.78 -14.86 8.97
C LEU A 394 16.79 -13.91 8.31
N LEU A 395 17.29 -12.91 9.04
CA LEU A 395 18.30 -11.96 8.56
C LEU A 395 19.62 -12.65 8.17
N VAL A 396 20.00 -13.72 8.88
CA VAL A 396 21.19 -14.50 8.55
C VAL A 396 20.96 -15.40 7.33
N GLU A 397 19.82 -16.07 7.24
CA GLU A 397 19.42 -16.96 6.16
C GLU A 397 19.36 -16.22 4.82
N LYS A 398 18.76 -15.05 4.82
CA LYS A 398 18.54 -14.21 3.63
C LYS A 398 19.74 -13.34 3.25
N ASN A 399 20.83 -13.40 3.99
CA ASN A 399 22.03 -12.63 3.68
C ASN A 399 22.69 -13.11 2.38
N GLY A 400 22.78 -12.21 1.39
CA GLY A 400 23.34 -12.52 0.07
C GLY A 400 22.35 -13.11 -0.93
N THR A 401 21.06 -13.20 -0.60
CA THR A 401 19.97 -13.48 -1.55
C THR A 401 19.55 -12.20 -2.28
N ASN A 402 18.75 -12.34 -3.35
CA ASN A 402 18.16 -11.19 -4.07
C ASN A 402 16.99 -10.54 -3.29
N ASP A 403 16.64 -11.09 -2.13
CA ASP A 403 15.55 -10.56 -1.30
C ASP A 403 16.01 -9.30 -0.56
N ALA A 404 15.20 -8.25 -0.62
CA ALA A 404 15.46 -6.98 0.03
C ALA A 404 14.95 -7.02 1.49
N ILE A 405 15.79 -7.51 2.41
CA ILE A 405 15.51 -7.45 3.85
C ILE A 405 16.43 -6.42 4.49
N SER A 406 15.81 -5.40 5.11
CA SER A 406 16.55 -4.29 5.73
C SER A 406 17.31 -4.73 6.98
N GLU A 407 18.43 -4.07 7.25
CA GLU A 407 19.17 -4.27 8.50
C GLU A 407 18.35 -3.74 9.69
N VAL A 408 18.37 -4.50 10.78
CA VAL A 408 17.65 -4.19 12.02
C VAL A 408 18.68 -3.98 13.13
N TYR A 409 18.59 -2.84 13.82
CA TYR A 409 19.45 -2.47 14.93
C TYR A 409 18.68 -2.55 16.25
N CYS A 410 19.37 -2.97 17.30
CA CYS A 410 18.79 -3.09 18.64
C CYS A 410 18.64 -1.73 19.31
N ALA A 411 17.46 -1.44 19.84
CA ALA A 411 17.24 -0.31 20.74
C ALA A 411 17.36 -0.73 22.21
N PHE A 412 16.97 -1.96 22.52
CA PHE A 412 16.98 -2.52 23.87
C PHE A 412 17.55 -3.95 23.86
N PRO A 413 18.10 -4.43 24.99
CA PRO A 413 18.50 -3.70 26.20
C PRO A 413 19.70 -2.78 25.93
N ASP A 414 19.98 -1.82 26.84
CA ASP A 414 21.04 -0.81 26.66
C ASP A 414 22.41 -1.39 26.29
N ARG A 415 22.76 -2.56 26.82
CA ARG A 415 24.01 -3.28 26.51
C ARG A 415 24.15 -3.71 25.03
N LEU A 416 23.04 -3.75 24.31
CA LEU A 416 22.99 -4.14 22.88
C LEU A 416 22.58 -2.97 21.98
N HIS A 417 22.42 -1.77 22.55
CA HIS A 417 21.99 -0.59 21.79
C HIS A 417 22.92 -0.31 20.62
N GLY A 418 22.35 -0.14 19.42
CA GLY A 418 23.08 0.14 18.19
C GLY A 418 23.73 -1.08 17.54
N GLU A 419 23.67 -2.27 18.15
CA GLU A 419 24.19 -3.48 17.53
C GLU A 419 23.24 -4.01 16.46
N ALA A 420 23.78 -4.50 15.34
CA ALA A 420 23.00 -5.13 14.29
C ALA A 420 22.49 -6.51 14.75
N LEU A 421 21.18 -6.72 14.72
CA LEU A 421 20.54 -7.95 15.20
C LEU A 421 21.11 -9.21 14.53
N ARG A 422 21.43 -9.15 13.26
CA ARG A 422 22.02 -10.24 12.48
C ARG A 422 23.32 -10.77 13.09
N ASN A 423 24.14 -9.88 13.66
CA ASN A 423 25.48 -10.20 14.17
C ASN A 423 25.46 -10.72 15.62
N LEU A 424 24.31 -10.66 16.30
CA LEU A 424 24.20 -11.03 17.71
C LEU A 424 24.29 -12.55 17.91
N ASN A 425 25.05 -12.95 18.93
CA ASN A 425 25.04 -14.32 19.42
C ASN A 425 23.79 -14.58 20.27
N PRO A 426 23.07 -15.73 20.11
CA PRO A 426 21.93 -16.10 20.92
C PRO A 426 22.13 -15.98 22.43
N THR A 427 23.34 -16.25 22.92
CA THR A 427 23.66 -16.12 24.34
C THR A 427 23.63 -14.67 24.83
N LEU A 428 24.05 -13.70 24.00
CA LEU A 428 23.99 -12.27 24.31
C LEU A 428 22.55 -11.76 24.37
N MET A 429 21.65 -12.35 23.59
CA MET A 429 20.21 -12.06 23.61
C MET A 429 19.51 -12.69 24.83
N GLY A 430 20.22 -13.45 25.65
CA GLY A 430 19.67 -14.17 26.81
C GLY A 430 18.94 -15.45 26.43
N CYS A 431 19.13 -15.97 25.23
CA CYS A 431 18.52 -17.20 24.75
C CYS A 431 19.39 -18.39 25.19
N THR A 432 19.19 -18.86 26.41
CA THR A 432 19.76 -20.14 26.80
C THR A 432 18.92 -21.25 26.19
N HIS A 433 19.47 -21.95 25.21
CA HIS A 433 18.90 -23.21 24.75
C HIS A 433 19.07 -24.26 25.86
N THR A 434 18.16 -24.26 26.78
CA THR A 434 17.93 -25.45 27.58
C THR A 434 17.06 -26.37 26.73
N ASP A 435 17.72 -27.20 25.92
CA ASP A 435 17.06 -28.30 25.21
C ASP A 435 16.24 -29.07 26.23
N PRO A 436 14.90 -29.13 26.15
CA PRO A 436 14.07 -29.83 27.16
C PRO A 436 14.49 -31.29 27.29
N ARG A 437 15.06 -31.90 26.26
CA ARG A 437 15.64 -33.26 26.33
C ARG A 437 16.91 -33.30 27.16
N LYS A 438 17.77 -32.27 27.08
CA LYS A 438 18.99 -32.18 27.92
C LYS A 438 18.61 -31.86 29.37
N GLN A 439 17.63 -30.99 29.61
CA GLN A 439 17.11 -30.75 30.96
C GLN A 439 16.48 -32.00 31.58
N ALA A 440 15.67 -32.75 30.82
CA ALA A 440 15.10 -34.01 31.27
C ALA A 440 16.21 -35.06 31.55
N LEU A 441 17.26 -35.12 30.71
CA LEU A 441 18.40 -36.02 30.91
C LEU A 441 19.22 -35.63 32.15
N ILE A 442 19.50 -34.35 32.35
CA ILE A 442 20.20 -33.85 33.55
C ILE A 442 19.35 -34.08 34.79
N GLY A 443 18.04 -33.82 34.76
CA GLY A 443 17.11 -34.11 35.83
C GLY A 443 17.06 -35.60 36.17
N ALA A 444 16.98 -36.47 35.16
CA ALA A 444 17.01 -37.94 35.36
C ALA A 444 18.35 -38.43 35.91
N LEU A 445 19.48 -37.86 35.48
CA LEU A 445 20.81 -38.18 36.04
C LEU A 445 20.95 -37.72 37.49
N LEU A 446 20.43 -36.55 37.85
CA LEU A 446 20.45 -36.05 39.24
C LEU A 446 19.56 -36.89 40.16
N VAL A 447 18.36 -37.24 39.72
CA VAL A 447 17.44 -38.12 40.48
C VAL A 447 18.04 -39.54 40.61
N GLY A 448 18.60 -40.08 39.52
CA GLY A 448 19.28 -41.37 39.52
C GLY A 448 20.49 -41.40 40.45
N SER A 449 21.33 -40.36 40.45
CA SER A 449 22.49 -40.26 41.35
C SER A 449 22.09 -40.11 42.81
N ALA A 450 21.05 -39.32 43.11
CA ALA A 450 20.50 -39.21 44.47
C ALA A 450 19.93 -40.54 44.95
N ALA A 451 19.19 -41.25 44.10
CA ALA A 451 18.65 -42.58 44.44
C ALA A 451 19.76 -43.63 44.68
N THR A 452 20.82 -43.61 43.85
CA THR A 452 21.97 -44.52 44.08
C THR A 452 22.74 -44.17 45.33
N LEU A 453 22.96 -42.88 45.63
CA LEU A 453 23.61 -42.45 46.87
C LEU A 453 22.79 -42.82 48.10
N THR A 454 21.46 -42.68 48.10
CA THR A 454 20.58 -43.07 49.18
C THR A 454 20.55 -44.61 49.39
N ALA A 455 20.52 -45.38 48.28
CA ALA A 455 20.59 -46.82 48.30
C ALA A 455 21.93 -47.29 48.90
N LEU A 456 23.06 -46.68 48.49
CA LEU A 456 24.39 -46.97 49.00
C LEU A 456 24.48 -46.64 50.49
N ALA A 457 23.95 -45.51 50.94
CA ALA A 457 23.89 -45.09 52.30
C ALA A 457 23.05 -46.07 53.17
N LEU A 458 21.92 -46.54 52.64
CA LEU A 458 21.08 -47.54 53.29
C LEU A 458 21.78 -48.92 53.38
N ILE A 459 22.49 -49.31 52.31
CA ILE A 459 23.29 -50.56 52.34
C ILE A 459 24.43 -50.46 53.38
N LEU A 460 25.16 -49.35 53.40
CA LEU A 460 26.21 -49.08 54.34
C LEU A 460 25.63 -49.02 55.79
N TYR A 461 24.45 -48.41 55.97
CA TYR A 461 23.77 -48.38 57.26
C TYR A 461 23.33 -49.80 57.74
N ARG A 462 22.76 -50.61 56.85
CA ARG A 462 22.39 -51.99 57.12
C ARG A 462 23.62 -52.91 57.34
N CYS A 463 24.68 -52.69 56.56
CA CYS A 463 25.91 -53.49 56.64
C CYS A 463 26.88 -52.98 57.73
N ARG A 464 26.57 -51.85 58.44
CA ARG A 464 27.48 -51.24 59.46
C ARG A 464 27.97 -52.17 60.51
N ARG A 465 27.17 -53.19 60.92
CA ARG A 465 27.59 -54.21 61.86
C ARG A 465 28.62 -55.15 61.22
N LYS A 466 28.37 -55.65 60.02
CA LYS A 466 29.30 -56.53 59.28
C LYS A 466 30.58 -55.82 58.90
N ILE A 467 30.48 -54.53 58.50
CA ILE A 467 31.64 -53.70 58.15
C ILE A 467 32.48 -53.39 59.37
N ARG A 468 31.86 -53.18 60.55
CA ARG A 468 32.55 -52.97 61.80
C ARG A 468 33.26 -54.25 62.25
N GLU A 469 32.67 -55.45 62.08
CA GLU A 469 33.30 -56.74 62.32
C GLU A 469 34.45 -56.99 61.33
N TYR A 470 34.31 -56.60 60.05
CA TYR A 470 35.37 -56.77 59.05
C TYR A 470 36.57 -55.83 59.26
N ILE A 471 36.31 -54.59 59.67
CA ILE A 471 37.37 -53.61 60.00
C ILE A 471 38.05 -53.99 61.35
N SER A 472 37.31 -54.59 62.28
CA SER A 472 37.89 -55.02 63.55
C SER A 472 38.66 -56.37 63.51
N SER A 473 38.43 -57.15 62.44
CA SER A 473 39.12 -58.41 62.17
C SER A 473 40.31 -58.35 61.21
N GLY A 474 40.59 -57.18 60.68
CA GLY A 474 41.55 -56.99 59.54
C GLY A 474 42.78 -56.18 59.89
N VAL A 475 43.50 -56.43 61.02
CA VAL A 475 44.89 -55.99 61.12
C VAL A 475 45.69 -57.03 61.93
N TRP A 476 46.56 -57.70 61.18
CA TRP A 476 47.74 -58.43 61.58
C TRP A 476 47.59 -59.81 62.26
N GLY A 477 48.16 -60.80 61.58
CA GLY A 477 48.63 -62.02 62.19
C GLY A 477 48.65 -63.23 61.25
N ASN A 478 49.81 -63.54 60.82
CA ASN A 478 50.23 -64.72 60.06
C ASN A 478 49.84 -66.06 60.73
N SER A 479 49.65 -66.99 59.84
CA SER A 479 50.04 -68.41 59.90
C SER A 479 48.98 -69.44 60.26
N ALA A 480 48.81 -70.29 59.29
CA ALA A 480 48.80 -71.73 59.33
C ALA A 480 47.65 -72.57 59.89
N LEU A 481 47.16 -73.36 58.92
CA LEU A 481 46.71 -74.76 59.12
C LEU A 481 45.48 -75.10 60.00
N GLY A 482 44.54 -75.76 59.33
CA GLY A 482 43.69 -76.75 59.97
C GLY A 482 42.24 -76.81 59.51
N ARG A 483 41.99 -77.47 58.43
CA ARG A 483 41.11 -78.64 58.26
C ARG A 483 39.71 -78.63 58.92
N LYS A 484 38.67 -78.83 58.09
CA LYS A 484 37.41 -79.54 58.39
C LYS A 484 36.44 -78.83 59.33
N GLU A 485 35.19 -78.73 59.08
CA GLU A 485 34.18 -79.72 58.73
C GLU A 485 32.83 -78.99 58.49
N ARG A 486 32.03 -79.51 57.58
CA ARG A 486 30.63 -79.45 57.41
C ARG A 486 29.79 -79.01 58.61
N GLU A 487 28.78 -78.21 58.43
CA GLU A 487 27.45 -78.71 58.64
C GLU A 487 26.37 -77.73 58.15
N TYR A 488 25.33 -78.32 57.66
CA TYR A 488 24.02 -77.83 57.29
C TYR A 488 23.28 -77.16 58.46
N GLN A 489 22.53 -76.14 58.15
CA GLN A 489 21.14 -75.92 58.65
C GLN A 489 20.61 -74.65 58.02
N LYS A 490 19.66 -74.67 57.06
CA LYS A 490 18.20 -74.70 57.21
C LYS A 490 17.71 -73.98 58.43
N THR A 491 16.92 -72.97 58.20
CA THR A 491 15.60 -72.73 58.77
C THR A 491 15.19 -71.30 58.51
N PHE A 492 14.12 -71.08 57.78
CA PHE A 492 12.77 -70.90 58.25
C PHE A 492 12.64 -69.69 59.21
N CYS A 493 11.79 -68.81 58.83
CA CYS A 493 10.48 -68.53 59.42
C CYS A 493 9.86 -67.35 58.68
N ASP A 494 8.80 -67.58 58.05
CA ASP A 494 7.41 -67.59 58.49
C ASP A 494 6.94 -66.20 58.93
N GLU A 495 5.95 -65.83 58.22
CA GLU A 495 4.52 -65.75 58.56
C GLU A 495 4.24 -64.54 59.47
N ASP A 496 3.22 -63.83 59.31
CA ASP A 496 1.80 -64.03 59.13
C ASP A 496 1.16 -62.60 59.04
N TYR A 497 0.07 -62.26 58.55
CA TYR A 497 -1.28 -62.73 58.63
C TYR A 497 -2.23 -61.75 57.89
N ILE A 498 -3.07 -62.25 56.99
CA ILE A 498 -4.55 -62.28 57.00
C ILE A 498 -5.26 -60.87 56.91
N THR A 499 -6.24 -60.58 56.07
CA THR A 499 -7.44 -61.28 55.56
C THR A 499 -8.19 -60.37 54.61
N ARG A 500 -8.70 -60.94 53.55
CA ARG A 500 -10.12 -61.08 53.04
C ARG A 500 -10.86 -59.78 52.59
N HIS A 501 -11.47 -59.69 51.43
CA HIS A 501 -12.53 -60.41 50.74
C HIS A 501 -12.64 -59.92 49.29
N GLN A 502 -12.68 -60.78 48.28
CA GLN A 502 -13.76 -61.28 47.43
C GLN A 502 -14.49 -60.19 46.65
N HIS A 503 -14.64 -60.23 45.33
CA HIS A 503 -15.10 -61.26 44.44
C HIS A 503 -14.68 -61.00 42.99
N HIS A 504 -14.54 -62.02 42.21
CA HIS A 504 -14.35 -62.42 40.86
C HIS A 504 -15.43 -61.93 39.85
N PRO A 505 -15.41 -62.32 38.56
CA PRO A 505 -14.32 -62.71 37.65
C PRO A 505 -14.57 -62.35 36.18
N CYS A 506 -13.73 -62.89 35.33
CA CYS A 506 -13.82 -63.28 33.91
C CYS A 506 -13.03 -62.41 32.97
N SER A 507 -12.03 -62.86 32.41
CA SER A 507 -11.51 -64.01 31.69
C SER A 507 -11.31 -63.73 30.20
N LEU A 508 -10.09 -64.08 29.77
CA LEU A 508 -9.69 -64.63 28.47
C LEU A 508 -9.66 -63.65 27.28
N GLY A 509 -8.68 -63.63 26.45
CA GLY A 509 -7.53 -64.46 26.11
C GLY A 509 -6.92 -63.91 24.83
N ILE A 510 -5.65 -63.86 24.76
CA ILE A 510 -4.71 -64.64 23.93
C ILE A 510 -4.73 -64.41 22.40
N HIS A 511 -3.54 -64.15 21.92
CA HIS A 511 -2.88 -64.40 20.60
C HIS A 511 -3.07 -63.39 19.47
N SER A 512 -2.05 -62.81 19.03
CA SER A 512 -0.87 -63.15 18.20
C SER A 512 -1.01 -62.70 16.77
N THR A 513 -0.02 -61.91 16.38
CA THR A 513 0.81 -61.95 15.16
C THR A 513 0.22 -61.66 13.78
N PHE A 514 1.06 -60.88 13.09
CA PHE A 514 1.35 -60.83 11.64
C PHE A 514 0.57 -59.83 10.78
N SER A 515 1.23 -58.79 10.36
CA SER A 515 1.91 -58.59 9.06
C SER A 515 1.01 -58.19 7.87
N ASN A 516 1.43 -57.05 7.30
CA ASN A 516 1.50 -56.69 5.88
C ASN A 516 0.31 -56.10 5.11
N THR A 517 0.57 -54.88 4.69
CA THR A 517 0.45 -54.35 3.30
C THR A 517 -0.89 -54.04 2.65
N TYR A 518 -0.89 -52.90 2.05
CA TYR A 518 -1.52 -52.34 0.88
C TYR A 518 -2.70 -51.36 1.04
N THR A 519 -2.40 -50.15 0.55
CA THR A 519 -3.29 -49.08 0.03
C THR A 519 -4.23 -49.57 -1.08
N PRO A 520 -5.15 -48.77 -1.68
CA PRO A 520 -5.80 -47.51 -1.35
C PRO A 520 -7.32 -47.49 -1.62
N HIS A 521 -7.98 -46.41 -1.37
CA HIS A 521 -9.08 -45.75 -2.10
C HIS A 521 -10.18 -45.15 -1.21
N HIS A 522 -10.41 -43.86 -1.44
CA HIS A 522 -11.58 -43.04 -1.12
C HIS A 522 -12.94 -43.69 -1.46
N PRO A 523 -14.13 -43.15 -1.07
CA PRO A 523 -14.47 -41.87 -0.46
C PRO A 523 -15.64 -41.86 0.58
N ALA A 524 -15.81 -40.66 1.17
CA ALA A 524 -17.06 -40.04 1.61
C ALA A 524 -17.95 -40.72 2.68
N ALA A 525 -18.21 -39.98 3.71
CA ALA A 525 -19.51 -39.48 4.19
C ALA A 525 -19.53 -39.28 5.72
N ALA A 526 -19.74 -38.08 6.08
CA ALA A 526 -20.67 -37.50 7.06
C ALA A 526 -21.07 -38.26 8.33
N ARG A 527 -21.10 -37.49 9.41
CA ARG A 527 -22.01 -37.51 10.59
C ARG A 527 -21.25 -37.72 11.90
N HIS A 528 -21.52 -37.11 13.04
CA HIS A 528 -22.61 -36.26 13.54
C HIS A 528 -22.09 -35.64 14.84
N TYR A 529 -22.42 -34.41 15.07
CA TYR A 529 -22.28 -33.71 16.37
C TYR A 529 -23.31 -34.26 17.35
N GLY A 530 -22.88 -34.66 18.54
CA GLY A 530 -23.73 -34.94 19.67
C GLY A 530 -23.80 -33.73 20.61
N PHE A 531 -24.95 -33.10 20.66
CA PHE A 531 -25.34 -32.13 21.68
C PHE A 531 -25.67 -32.83 22.97
N CYS A 532 -25.08 -32.36 24.10
CA CYS A 532 -25.63 -32.63 25.43
C CYS A 532 -26.47 -31.43 25.86
N THR A 533 -27.75 -31.67 25.93
CA THR A 533 -28.76 -30.82 26.54
C THR A 533 -28.83 -31.14 28.05
N MET A 534 -28.86 -30.13 28.91
CA MET A 534 -29.39 -30.23 30.29
C MET A 534 -30.66 -29.40 30.43
N PRO A 535 -31.59 -29.75 31.28
CA PRO A 535 -32.99 -29.34 31.23
C PRO A 535 -33.30 -28.07 32.03
N ILE A 536 -34.27 -27.37 31.49
CA ILE A 536 -34.96 -26.23 32.10
C ILE A 536 -36.02 -26.76 33.09
N ASN A 537 -36.11 -26.21 34.26
CA ASN A 537 -37.30 -26.23 35.07
C ASN A 537 -37.76 -24.81 35.42
N ASP A 538 -38.99 -24.61 35.15
CA ASP A 538 -39.97 -23.58 35.36
C ASP A 538 -39.83 -22.68 36.59
N LEU A 539 -40.24 -21.42 36.42
CA LEU A 539 -41.26 -20.77 37.25
C LEU A 539 -41.78 -19.45 36.64
N ASN A 540 -43.07 -19.44 36.41
CA ASN A 540 -44.08 -18.45 36.10
C ASN A 540 -43.83 -16.96 36.45
N ALA A 541 -44.16 -16.12 35.50
CA ALA A 541 -44.98 -14.93 35.31
C ALA A 541 -45.50 -14.10 36.54
N PRO A 542 -46.11 -12.91 36.38
CA PRO A 542 -46.25 -11.94 35.29
C PRO A 542 -46.05 -10.44 35.71
N ASP A 543 -46.36 -9.50 34.79
CA ASP A 543 -46.59 -8.07 34.94
C ASP A 543 -45.46 -7.09 34.67
N ALA A 544 -45.53 -6.45 33.51
CA ALA A 544 -45.84 -5.02 33.40
C ALA A 544 -45.70 -4.49 31.96
N GLN A 545 -46.82 -4.51 31.25
CA GLN A 545 -47.12 -3.49 30.25
C GLN A 545 -47.29 -2.14 30.97
N LYS A 546 -46.60 -1.09 30.53
CA LYS A 546 -46.99 0.31 30.40
C LYS A 546 -45.74 1.20 30.39
N SER A 547 -45.45 1.80 29.25
CA SER A 547 -45.16 3.24 29.10
C SER A 547 -44.61 3.47 27.68
N LEU A 548 -45.49 3.46 26.72
CA LEU A 548 -45.42 4.29 25.51
C LEU A 548 -46.28 5.48 25.80
N GLN A 549 -45.71 6.67 25.92
CA GLN A 549 -46.26 7.93 25.43
C GLN A 549 -45.42 9.13 25.94
N GLN A 550 -45.22 10.02 25.00
CA GLN A 550 -44.88 11.44 25.16
C GLN A 550 -43.40 11.82 25.34
N LEU A 551 -42.84 12.28 24.21
CA LEU A 551 -42.19 13.60 24.20
C LEU A 551 -42.33 14.21 22.80
N GLN A 552 -43.16 15.24 22.77
CA GLN A 552 -43.48 16.11 21.65
C GLN A 552 -42.31 17.03 21.30
N VAL A 553 -42.20 17.29 20.00
CA VAL A 553 -41.40 18.32 19.33
C VAL A 553 -41.91 19.72 19.72
N PRO A 554 -41.07 20.71 19.95
CA PRO A 554 -41.48 22.12 19.78
C PRO A 554 -40.98 22.64 18.42
N THR A 555 -41.94 22.99 17.59
CA THR A 555 -41.85 23.92 16.47
C THR A 555 -41.35 25.28 16.94
N ALA A 556 -40.30 25.81 16.31
CA ALA A 556 -39.92 27.20 16.45
C ALA A 556 -40.29 27.99 15.19
N THR A 557 -41.06 29.00 15.45
CA THR A 557 -41.67 30.02 14.61
C THR A 557 -40.65 30.87 13.87
N VAL A 558 -40.97 31.14 12.61
CA VAL A 558 -40.40 32.19 11.75
C VAL A 558 -40.70 33.57 12.36
N LEU A 559 -39.68 34.42 12.41
CA LEU A 559 -39.86 35.88 12.47
C LEU A 559 -38.99 36.50 11.36
N ASN A 560 -39.68 36.98 10.34
CA ASN A 560 -39.26 38.06 9.45
C ASN A 560 -39.10 39.36 10.25
N GLU A 561 -38.03 40.10 10.01
CA GLU A 561 -38.12 41.56 9.79
C GLU A 561 -36.76 42.16 9.42
N LYS A 562 -36.83 42.86 8.28
CA LYS A 562 -36.04 43.94 7.66
C LYS A 562 -34.70 43.63 7.07
#